data_506ffcfe02d604595f1af66d65ad0b98
#
_entry.id   506ffcfe02d604595f1af66d65ad0b98
#
_cell.length_a   1.000
_cell.length_b   1.000
_cell.length_c   1.000
_cell.angle_alpha   90.00
_cell.angle_beta   90.00
_cell.angle_gamma   90.00
#
_symmetry.space_group_name_H-M   'P 1'
#
loop_
_entity.id
_entity.type
_entity.pdbx_description
1 polymer ?
#
loop_
_entity_poly.entity_id
_entity_poly.type
_entity_poly.pdbx_seq_one_letter_code
_entity_poly.pdbx_strand_id
1 'polypeptide(L)'
;MIITRGPADRPDRPADGSGSGVTGVGALLHDPALVRGLTRQRLSRRNLFRLAGLSGATVLAAACGEGAGPGGPGAADDVAAFWSGRERAGGLDFANWRFYMDVGASGSGHPSLELFTRETGIQVRYHEAIRDNESFFSGVRADLAAGRSIGYDLMVLTNGNVQSRVIELGYLAPLDHGRLPMFAAEAAPSVKDPAYDPGNRFTVAWQSGITGIAYDPTRTGREISRFADLFDPAFAGRVGMFGENEDLPNLALLGIGVPPASSTPDDWRRAAEKLHQQRDTGIVRRYYEQDYIDSLTAGELWISMAWSGDVYQRLAAGANLKFVVPEEGGLIWTDSMCIPVTAQNPVDAITYMDFVYRPDVAGMLAEDIRYLTPVPAARGHVSPALAGSPLLFPTRAELDRVHRYRVLTAAEETEWNRIFQPVYQR
;
A
#
# COMPACT_ATOMS: atom_id res chain seq x y z
N MET A 1 45.84 30.62 29.19
CA MET A 1 46.77 29.79 29.95
C MET A 1 46.87 28.45 29.27
N ILE A 2 47.96 28.26 28.58
CA ILE A 2 48.36 27.13 27.74
C ILE A 2 48.75 25.97 28.65
N ILE A 3 48.37 24.72 28.38
CA ILE A 3 49.24 23.56 28.54
C ILE A 3 48.72 22.41 27.62
N THR A 4 49.59 22.05 26.68
CA THR A 4 49.70 20.90 25.82
C THR A 4 50.28 19.68 26.51
N ARG A 5 49.95 18.43 26.03
CA ARG A 5 50.79 17.21 25.89
C ARG A 5 49.84 16.02 25.65
N GLY A 6 49.88 15.27 24.65
CA GLY A 6 50.77 14.56 23.75
C GLY A 6 51.29 13.25 24.32
N PRO A 7 51.60 12.22 23.43
CA PRO A 7 51.00 10.88 23.46
C PRO A 7 52.03 9.79 23.89
N ALA A 8 51.63 8.53 24.07
CA ALA A 8 52.44 7.26 24.09
C ALA A 8 51.58 6.15 24.77
N ASP A 9 51.58 4.85 24.51
CA ASP A 9 52.46 4.00 23.76
C ASP A 9 51.77 2.65 23.63
N ARG A 10 52.03 1.92 22.54
CA ARG A 10 51.75 0.48 22.43
C ARG A 10 52.92 -0.30 23.08
N PRO A 11 52.69 -1.58 23.51
CA PRO A 11 53.52 -2.64 22.92
C PRO A 11 52.78 -3.94 22.51
N ASP A 12 53.18 -4.39 21.36
CA ASP A 12 53.59 -5.71 20.85
C ASP A 12 52.96 -7.04 21.32
N ARG A 13 52.70 -7.83 20.26
CA ARG A 13 52.47 -9.29 20.23
C ARG A 13 53.69 -10.07 20.68
N PRO A 14 53.50 -11.38 21.02
CA PRO A 14 54.02 -12.41 20.13
C PRO A 14 53.01 -13.52 19.75
N ALA A 15 53.42 -14.25 18.70
CA ALA A 15 52.77 -15.33 18.02
C ALA A 15 53.12 -16.70 18.62
N ASP A 16 52.40 -17.70 18.07
CA ASP A 16 52.61 -19.17 18.04
C ASP A 16 51.69 -19.94 19.00
N GLY A 17 51.00 -20.99 18.56
CA GLY A 17 51.12 -21.93 17.49
C GLY A 17 50.19 -23.12 17.75
N SER A 18 49.82 -23.85 16.71
CA SER A 18 49.32 -25.24 16.65
C SER A 18 47.89 -25.46 17.25
N GLY A 19 46.88 -25.92 16.57
CA GLY A 19 46.76 -26.94 15.54
C GLY A 19 45.67 -27.91 15.95
N SER A 20 44.73 -28.14 15.12
CA SER A 20 43.86 -29.31 14.92
C SER A 20 42.42 -28.87 14.63
N GLY A 21 41.95 -28.86 13.42
CA GLY A 21 41.23 -29.94 12.78
C GLY A 21 39.78 -30.03 13.21
N VAL A 22 38.85 -29.27 12.51
CA VAL A 22 37.50 -29.79 12.26
C VAL A 22 37.18 -29.51 10.78
N THR A 23 37.20 -30.61 10.05
CA THR A 23 36.81 -30.75 8.66
C THR A 23 35.27 -30.65 8.51
N GLY A 24 34.78 -29.83 7.55
CA GLY A 24 33.84 -30.35 6.58
C GLY A 24 32.36 -30.20 6.83
N VAL A 25 31.80 -29.08 6.43
CA VAL A 25 30.37 -29.01 5.94
C VAL A 25 30.26 -28.13 4.67
N GLY A 26 31.30 -28.02 3.87
CA GLY A 26 31.33 -27.21 2.64
C GLY A 26 31.38 -27.99 1.33
N ALA A 27 31.27 -29.33 1.34
CA ALA A 27 31.58 -30.16 0.16
C ALA A 27 30.43 -31.03 -0.37
N LEU A 28 29.15 -30.73 -0.04
CA LEU A 28 28.01 -31.54 -0.47
C LEU A 28 27.05 -30.84 -1.46
N LEU A 29 27.42 -29.71 -2.05
CA LEU A 29 26.57 -28.96 -3.00
C LEU A 29 27.02 -29.03 -4.47
N HIS A 30 27.97 -29.94 -4.84
CA HIS A 30 28.41 -30.08 -6.23
C HIS A 30 28.44 -31.53 -6.71
N ASP A 31 27.39 -32.32 -6.42
CA ASP A 31 27.21 -33.61 -7.10
C ASP A 31 26.05 -33.45 -8.14
N PRO A 32 26.39 -33.51 -9.46
CA PRO A 32 25.39 -33.41 -10.52
C PRO A 32 24.42 -34.60 -10.59
N ALA A 33 24.64 -35.63 -9.82
CA ALA A 33 23.76 -36.82 -9.77
C ALA A 33 22.56 -36.60 -8.83
N LEU A 34 22.72 -35.78 -7.77
CA LEU A 34 21.63 -35.46 -6.83
C LEU A 34 20.59 -34.49 -7.41
N VAL A 35 21.01 -33.62 -8.33
CA VAL A 35 20.09 -32.65 -9.00
C VAL A 35 19.22 -33.34 -10.08
N ARG A 36 19.64 -34.50 -10.59
CA ARG A 36 18.86 -35.26 -11.62
C ARG A 36 17.77 -36.16 -11.03
N GLY A 37 17.74 -36.38 -9.72
CA GLY A 37 16.76 -37.24 -9.05
C GLY A 37 15.43 -36.54 -8.71
N LEU A 38 15.39 -35.21 -8.69
CA LEU A 38 14.22 -34.44 -8.24
C LEU A 38 13.32 -33.89 -9.36
N THR A 39 13.63 -34.18 -10.63
CA THR A 39 12.89 -33.61 -11.77
C THR A 39 12.11 -34.61 -12.61
N ARG A 40 11.71 -35.77 -12.08
CA ARG A 40 10.87 -36.72 -12.83
C ARG A 40 9.80 -37.39 -11.97
N GLN A 41 8.72 -36.67 -11.70
CA GLN A 41 7.37 -37.26 -11.65
C GLN A 41 6.39 -36.34 -12.35
N ARG A 42 6.32 -36.47 -13.68
CA ARG A 42 5.18 -36.02 -14.46
C ARG A 42 4.05 -37.00 -14.21
N LEU A 43 3.10 -36.62 -13.39
CA LEU A 43 1.79 -37.32 -13.32
C LEU A 43 1.08 -37.12 -14.63
N SER A 44 0.99 -38.19 -15.42
CA SER A 44 0.24 -38.24 -16.66
C SER A 44 -1.26 -38.09 -16.38
N ARG A 45 -1.95 -37.21 -17.15
CA ARG A 45 -3.40 -36.97 -17.10
C ARG A 45 -4.24 -38.27 -17.29
N ARG A 46 -3.62 -39.37 -17.66
CA ARG A 46 -4.28 -40.70 -17.87
C ARG A 46 -4.51 -41.48 -16.58
N ASN A 47 -3.81 -41.16 -15.47
CA ASN A 47 -3.99 -41.87 -14.20
C ASN A 47 -5.04 -41.23 -13.27
N LEU A 48 -5.53 -40.02 -13.59
CA LEU A 48 -6.60 -39.37 -12.83
C LEU A 48 -8.01 -39.99 -13.15
N PHE A 49 -8.16 -40.63 -14.31
CA PHE A 49 -9.44 -41.20 -14.72
C PHE A 49 -9.68 -42.67 -14.32
N ARG A 50 -8.76 -43.30 -13.59
CA ARG A 50 -8.91 -44.74 -13.18
C ARG A 50 -9.38 -44.93 -11.73
N LEU A 51 -9.56 -43.85 -10.97
CA LEU A 51 -10.06 -43.91 -9.57
C LEU A 51 -11.51 -43.41 -9.39
N ALA A 52 -12.20 -43.04 -10.46
CA ALA A 52 -13.59 -42.58 -10.41
C ALA A 52 -14.53 -43.57 -11.14
N GLY A 53 -14.42 -44.81 -10.83
CA GLY A 53 -15.32 -45.86 -11.37
C GLY A 53 -15.81 -46.76 -10.26
N LEU A 54 -16.94 -46.41 -9.64
CA LEU A 54 -17.99 -47.28 -9.07
C LEU A 54 -18.77 -46.48 -8.00
N SER A 55 -19.89 -45.92 -8.42
CA SER A 55 -21.18 -45.98 -7.73
C SER A 55 -22.14 -44.86 -8.19
N GLY A 56 -23.23 -45.25 -8.81
CA GLY A 56 -24.53 -44.64 -8.66
C GLY A 56 -24.90 -43.50 -9.61
N ALA A 57 -25.64 -43.87 -10.66
CA ALA A 57 -26.43 -42.95 -11.48
C ALA A 57 -27.47 -42.19 -10.63
N THR A 58 -27.52 -40.86 -10.79
CA THR A 58 -28.79 -40.11 -10.81
C THR A 58 -28.60 -38.68 -11.35
N VAL A 59 -29.35 -38.36 -12.37
CA VAL A 59 -29.91 -37.07 -12.83
C VAL A 59 -28.91 -35.95 -13.20
N LEU A 60 -28.63 -35.87 -14.53
CA LEU A 60 -28.28 -34.65 -15.23
C LEU A 60 -29.49 -33.69 -15.23
N ALA A 61 -29.41 -32.59 -14.47
CA ALA A 61 -30.15 -31.38 -14.74
C ALA A 61 -29.15 -30.36 -15.26
N ALA A 62 -29.26 -30.02 -16.54
CA ALA A 62 -28.58 -28.92 -17.16
C ALA A 62 -29.14 -27.61 -16.55
N ALA A 63 -28.33 -26.90 -15.80
CA ALA A 63 -28.56 -25.50 -15.49
C ALA A 63 -27.45 -24.70 -16.16
N CYS A 64 -27.79 -24.01 -17.24
CA CYS A 64 -27.03 -22.86 -17.73
C CYS A 64 -27.11 -21.80 -16.63
N GLY A 65 -26.05 -21.65 -15.85
CA GLY A 65 -25.91 -20.58 -14.86
C GLY A 65 -25.44 -19.33 -15.56
N GLU A 66 -26.33 -18.36 -15.66
CA GLU A 66 -26.01 -16.96 -15.90
C GLU A 66 -24.98 -16.49 -14.88
N GLY A 67 -24.01 -15.66 -15.34
CA GLY A 67 -22.96 -15.12 -14.50
C GLY A 67 -23.53 -14.45 -13.25
N ALA A 68 -23.18 -14.96 -12.09
CA ALA A 68 -23.53 -14.37 -10.82
C ALA A 68 -22.81 -13.02 -10.71
N GLY A 69 -23.59 -11.94 -10.73
CA GLY A 69 -23.12 -10.60 -10.34
C GLY A 69 -22.66 -10.60 -8.86
N PRO A 70 -21.95 -9.55 -8.40
CA PRO A 70 -21.48 -9.45 -7.03
C PRO A 70 -22.69 -9.51 -6.07
N GLY A 71 -22.80 -10.62 -5.31
CA GLY A 71 -23.88 -10.85 -4.36
C GLY A 71 -24.72 -12.12 -4.60
N GLY A 72 -24.25 -13.10 -5.39
CA GLY A 72 -24.92 -14.39 -5.57
C GLY A 72 -25.00 -15.24 -4.27
N PRO A 73 -25.87 -16.28 -4.22
CA PRO A 73 -26.12 -17.10 -3.01
C PRO A 73 -24.86 -17.65 -2.34
N GLY A 74 -23.80 -17.95 -3.10
CA GLY A 74 -22.52 -18.45 -2.56
C GLY A 74 -21.74 -17.40 -1.72
N ALA A 75 -21.91 -16.13 -1.99
CA ALA A 75 -21.18 -15.07 -1.25
C ALA A 75 -21.67 -14.91 0.20
N ALA A 76 -22.98 -15.06 0.43
CA ALA A 76 -23.54 -15.03 1.78
C ALA A 76 -23.12 -16.25 2.60
N ASP A 77 -23.04 -17.42 1.95
CA ASP A 77 -22.60 -18.68 2.58
C ASP A 77 -21.14 -18.60 3.00
N ASP A 78 -20.27 -17.98 2.18
CA ASP A 78 -18.84 -17.76 2.49
C ASP A 78 -18.66 -16.85 3.71
N VAL A 79 -19.43 -15.75 3.81
CA VAL A 79 -19.42 -14.85 4.98
C VAL A 79 -19.84 -15.61 6.22
N ALA A 80 -21.00 -16.28 6.17
CA ALA A 80 -21.52 -17.04 7.32
C ALA A 80 -20.54 -18.14 7.77
N ALA A 81 -19.91 -18.85 6.83
CA ALA A 81 -18.93 -19.89 7.13
C ALA A 81 -17.68 -19.30 7.80
N PHE A 82 -17.15 -18.20 7.30
CA PHE A 82 -15.95 -17.57 7.90
C PHE A 82 -16.24 -17.05 9.32
N TRP A 83 -17.36 -16.39 9.55
CA TRP A 83 -17.67 -15.74 10.83
C TRP A 83 -18.29 -16.67 11.89
N SER A 84 -18.69 -17.89 11.49
CA SER A 84 -19.32 -18.86 12.39
C SER A 84 -18.40 -19.23 13.56
N GLY A 85 -18.94 -19.10 14.78
CA GLY A 85 -18.22 -19.44 16.01
C GLY A 85 -17.02 -18.55 16.36
N ARG A 86 -16.80 -17.45 15.62
CA ARG A 86 -15.75 -16.49 15.95
C ARG A 86 -16.27 -15.46 16.95
N GLU A 87 -15.48 -15.24 17.99
CA GLU A 87 -15.80 -14.34 19.10
C GLU A 87 -14.66 -13.32 19.29
N ARG A 88 -14.94 -12.29 20.08
CA ARG A 88 -13.93 -11.31 20.47
C ARG A 88 -12.88 -11.96 21.38
N ALA A 89 -11.60 -11.72 21.08
CA ALA A 89 -10.48 -12.24 21.87
C ALA A 89 -9.84 -11.16 22.77
N GLY A 90 -10.16 -9.89 22.54
CA GLY A 90 -9.65 -8.76 23.33
C GLY A 90 -8.27 -8.27 22.90
N GLY A 91 -7.81 -8.63 21.72
CA GLY A 91 -6.52 -8.21 21.17
C GLY A 91 -6.55 -8.00 19.67
N LEU A 92 -5.81 -7.01 19.16
CA LEU A 92 -5.71 -6.66 17.75
C LEU A 92 -4.27 -6.36 17.39
N ASP A 93 -3.69 -7.11 16.46
CA ASP A 93 -2.43 -6.79 15.81
C ASP A 93 -2.70 -6.05 14.50
N PHE A 94 -2.36 -4.76 14.45
CA PHE A 94 -2.68 -3.87 13.34
C PHE A 94 -1.43 -3.41 12.61
N ALA A 95 -1.25 -3.87 11.34
CA ALA A 95 -0.20 -3.44 10.45
C ALA A 95 -0.66 -2.25 9.59
N ASN A 96 0.08 -1.15 9.65
CA ASN A 96 -0.23 0.07 8.90
C ASN A 96 1.06 0.69 8.34
N TRP A 97 0.89 1.78 7.60
CA TRP A 97 1.95 2.60 7.04
C TRP A 97 2.57 3.50 8.11
N ARG A 98 3.78 3.98 7.87
CA ARG A 98 4.43 4.96 8.74
C ARG A 98 3.68 6.29 8.71
N PHE A 99 3.64 7.00 9.85
CA PHE A 99 3.00 8.31 10.00
C PHE A 99 1.50 8.32 9.61
N TYR A 100 0.83 7.20 9.76
CA TYR A 100 -0.53 7.01 9.27
C TYR A 100 -1.53 6.70 10.40
N MET A 101 -1.23 7.23 11.59
CA MET A 101 -2.06 7.18 12.79
C MET A 101 -1.93 8.51 13.55
N ASP A 102 -2.96 8.86 14.32
CA ASP A 102 -2.92 10.02 15.21
C ASP A 102 -1.84 9.85 16.30
N VAL A 103 -1.24 10.96 16.69
CA VAL A 103 -0.14 11.00 17.68
C VAL A 103 -0.54 11.89 18.85
N GLY A 104 -0.36 11.37 20.07
CA GLY A 104 -0.65 12.15 21.28
C GLY A 104 0.17 13.44 21.37
N ALA A 105 -0.34 14.42 22.09
CA ALA A 105 0.29 15.74 22.25
C ALA A 105 1.71 15.70 22.83
N SER A 106 2.09 14.61 23.49
CA SER A 106 3.46 14.34 23.95
C SER A 106 4.41 13.83 22.86
N GLY A 107 3.91 13.61 21.64
CA GLY A 107 4.64 12.95 20.56
C GLY A 107 4.71 11.43 20.69
N SER A 108 3.89 10.84 21.55
CA SER A 108 3.82 9.40 21.77
C SER A 108 2.38 8.96 22.06
N GLY A 109 2.11 7.66 21.83
CA GLY A 109 0.78 7.08 21.94
C GLY A 109 -0.13 7.46 20.76
N HIS A 110 -1.29 6.83 20.73
CA HIS A 110 -2.29 6.99 19.67
C HIS A 110 -3.67 7.20 20.33
N PRO A 111 -4.12 8.44 20.49
CA PRO A 111 -5.36 8.75 21.22
C PRO A 111 -6.59 8.00 20.71
N SER A 112 -6.71 7.77 19.40
CA SER A 112 -7.82 6.99 18.84
C SER A 112 -7.76 5.52 19.22
N LEU A 113 -6.57 4.91 19.28
CA LEU A 113 -6.38 3.53 19.74
C LEU A 113 -6.63 3.39 21.24
N GLU A 114 -6.21 4.38 22.03
CA GLU A 114 -6.48 4.43 23.47
C GLU A 114 -7.99 4.57 23.75
N LEU A 115 -8.69 5.40 22.95
CA LEU A 115 -10.14 5.54 23.00
C LEU A 115 -10.82 4.21 22.65
N PHE A 116 -10.41 3.56 21.58
CA PHE A 116 -10.91 2.25 21.20
C PHE A 116 -10.74 1.21 22.29
N THR A 117 -9.52 1.12 22.84
CA THR A 117 -9.23 0.18 23.94
C THR A 117 -10.09 0.45 25.17
N ARG A 118 -10.24 1.72 25.53
CA ARG A 118 -11.06 2.12 26.71
C ARG A 118 -12.53 1.76 26.54
N GLU A 119 -13.09 1.93 25.33
CA GLU A 119 -14.50 1.70 25.09
C GLU A 119 -14.84 0.23 24.82
N THR A 120 -13.91 -0.51 24.22
CA THR A 120 -14.16 -1.89 23.78
C THR A 120 -13.50 -2.95 24.65
N GLY A 121 -12.45 -2.60 25.39
CA GLY A 121 -11.59 -3.54 26.12
C GLY A 121 -10.57 -4.25 25.23
N ILE A 122 -10.56 -4.01 23.91
CA ILE A 122 -9.62 -4.63 22.97
C ILE A 122 -8.28 -3.89 23.04
N GLN A 123 -7.20 -4.63 23.33
CA GLN A 123 -5.84 -4.09 23.34
C GLN A 123 -5.27 -4.08 21.91
N VAL A 124 -4.79 -2.93 21.45
CA VAL A 124 -4.21 -2.80 20.10
C VAL A 124 -2.69 -2.79 20.17
N ARG A 125 -2.06 -3.70 19.43
CA ARG A 125 -0.64 -3.63 19.08
C ARG A 125 -0.52 -3.03 17.67
N TYR A 126 -0.09 -1.78 17.61
CA TYR A 126 0.06 -1.05 16.37
C TYR A 126 1.47 -1.21 15.80
N HIS A 127 1.56 -1.51 14.51
CA HIS A 127 2.81 -1.79 13.82
C HIS A 127 2.93 -0.94 12.56
N GLU A 128 3.90 -0.06 12.49
CA GLU A 128 4.31 0.61 11.25
C GLU A 128 5.13 -0.35 10.37
N ALA A 129 4.45 -1.39 9.87
CA ALA A 129 5.06 -2.51 9.18
C ALA A 129 5.10 -2.37 7.67
N ILE A 130 4.31 -1.45 7.10
CA ILE A 130 4.14 -1.29 5.66
C ILE A 130 4.93 -0.07 5.20
N ARG A 131 5.76 -0.24 4.18
CA ARG A 131 6.52 0.82 3.52
C ARG A 131 6.18 0.94 2.05
N ASP A 132 5.88 -0.20 1.44
CA ASP A 132 5.29 -0.35 0.12
C ASP A 132 4.50 -1.67 0.07
N ASN A 133 3.50 -1.72 -0.81
CA ASN A 133 2.60 -2.87 -0.91
C ASN A 133 3.32 -4.15 -1.37
N GLU A 134 4.23 -4.06 -2.35
CA GLU A 134 4.91 -5.23 -2.93
C GLU A 134 5.85 -5.91 -1.93
N SER A 135 6.70 -5.14 -1.25
CA SER A 135 7.62 -5.67 -0.23
C SER A 135 6.86 -6.28 0.94
N PHE A 136 5.81 -5.61 1.40
CA PHE A 136 4.97 -6.15 2.48
C PHE A 136 4.31 -7.47 2.06
N PHE A 137 3.63 -7.50 0.91
CA PHE A 137 2.98 -8.71 0.41
C PHE A 137 3.97 -9.84 0.16
N SER A 138 5.14 -9.55 -0.43
CA SER A 138 6.20 -10.54 -0.64
C SER A 138 6.66 -11.17 0.68
N GLY A 139 6.74 -10.37 1.75
CA GLY A 139 7.12 -10.84 3.08
C GLY A 139 6.11 -11.80 3.72
N VAL A 140 4.81 -11.62 3.48
CA VAL A 140 3.73 -12.38 4.12
C VAL A 140 3.11 -13.47 3.22
N ARG A 141 3.38 -13.42 1.92
CA ARG A 141 2.74 -14.28 0.92
C ARG A 141 2.90 -15.78 1.20
N ALA A 142 4.09 -16.21 1.64
CA ALA A 142 4.36 -17.62 1.88
C ALA A 142 3.52 -18.18 3.04
N ASP A 143 3.27 -17.38 4.06
CA ASP A 143 2.44 -17.76 5.20
C ASP A 143 0.96 -17.75 4.82
N LEU A 144 0.49 -16.74 4.09
CA LEU A 144 -0.88 -16.71 3.57
C LEU A 144 -1.18 -17.92 2.69
N ALA A 145 -0.27 -18.26 1.76
CA ALA A 145 -0.41 -19.42 0.88
C ALA A 145 -0.42 -20.76 1.62
N ALA A 146 0.23 -20.82 2.78
CA ALA A 146 0.26 -22.01 3.64
C ALA A 146 -0.87 -22.03 4.69
N GLY A 147 -1.78 -21.04 4.69
CA GLY A 147 -2.84 -20.90 5.70
C GLY A 147 -2.32 -20.59 7.11
N ARG A 148 -1.12 -20.05 7.23
CA ARG A 148 -0.52 -19.66 8.52
C ARG A 148 -0.79 -18.20 8.83
N SER A 149 -0.92 -17.87 10.11
CA SER A 149 -1.00 -16.48 10.55
C SER A 149 0.25 -15.71 10.10
N ILE A 150 0.00 -14.49 9.63
CA ILE A 150 1.07 -13.53 9.26
C ILE A 150 1.46 -12.62 10.44
N GLY A 151 0.89 -12.86 11.62
CA GLY A 151 1.14 -12.05 12.81
C GLY A 151 0.31 -10.77 12.90
N TYR A 152 -0.56 -10.51 11.92
CA TYR A 152 -1.47 -9.36 11.90
C TYR A 152 -2.92 -9.82 11.73
N ASP A 153 -3.84 -9.11 12.39
CA ASP A 153 -5.29 -9.32 12.29
C ASP A 153 -5.93 -8.31 11.35
N LEU A 154 -5.32 -7.14 11.23
CA LEU A 154 -5.74 -6.05 10.37
C LEU A 154 -4.53 -5.49 9.62
N MET A 155 -4.69 -5.20 8.34
CA MET A 155 -3.67 -4.55 7.52
C MET A 155 -4.30 -3.51 6.60
N VAL A 156 -3.51 -2.51 6.21
CA VAL A 156 -3.94 -1.44 5.30
C VAL A 156 -3.18 -1.56 3.98
N LEU A 157 -3.90 -1.81 2.89
CA LEU A 157 -3.33 -1.91 1.55
C LEU A 157 -3.92 -0.85 0.63
N THR A 158 -3.08 -0.28 -0.22
CA THR A 158 -3.54 0.65 -1.26
C THR A 158 -4.27 -0.10 -2.36
N ASN A 159 -5.37 0.48 -2.85
CA ASN A 159 -6.06 -0.04 -4.02
C ASN A 159 -5.14 -0.02 -5.24
N GLY A 160 -4.98 -1.14 -5.89
CA GLY A 160 -4.07 -1.32 -7.01
C GLY A 160 -3.76 -2.80 -7.24
N ASN A 161 -2.61 -3.06 -7.84
CA ASN A 161 -2.24 -4.41 -8.29
C ASN A 161 -2.10 -5.40 -7.12
N VAL A 162 -1.45 -4.99 -6.02
CA VAL A 162 -1.25 -5.87 -4.87
C VAL A 162 -2.57 -6.20 -4.19
N GLN A 163 -3.42 -5.21 -3.92
CA GLN A 163 -4.71 -5.44 -3.28
C GLN A 163 -5.60 -6.35 -4.14
N SER A 164 -5.68 -6.09 -5.44
CA SER A 164 -6.42 -6.94 -6.38
C SER A 164 -5.92 -8.39 -6.37
N ARG A 165 -4.60 -8.58 -6.38
CA ARG A 165 -3.96 -9.90 -6.32
C ARG A 165 -4.25 -10.64 -5.00
N VAL A 166 -4.23 -9.94 -3.88
CA VAL A 166 -4.53 -10.50 -2.55
C VAL A 166 -6.01 -10.95 -2.47
N ILE A 167 -6.92 -10.19 -3.09
CA ILE A 167 -8.33 -10.55 -3.23
C ILE A 167 -8.49 -11.78 -4.13
N GLU A 168 -7.91 -11.78 -5.32
CA GLU A 168 -7.99 -12.89 -6.30
C GLU A 168 -7.43 -14.21 -5.75
N LEU A 169 -6.38 -14.14 -4.95
CA LEU A 169 -5.77 -15.31 -4.30
C LEU A 169 -6.60 -15.83 -3.10
N GLY A 170 -7.66 -15.13 -2.70
CA GLY A 170 -8.51 -15.54 -1.58
C GLY A 170 -7.83 -15.38 -0.22
N TYR A 171 -6.92 -14.41 -0.08
CA TYR A 171 -6.16 -14.18 1.15
C TYR A 171 -6.84 -13.23 2.15
N LEU A 172 -7.99 -12.66 1.79
CA LEU A 172 -8.78 -11.78 2.64
C LEU A 172 -10.05 -12.46 3.15
N ALA A 173 -10.38 -12.19 4.39
CA ALA A 173 -11.64 -12.59 5.00
C ALA A 173 -12.80 -11.79 4.36
N PRO A 174 -13.91 -12.43 3.98
CA PRO A 174 -15.09 -11.71 3.53
C PRO A 174 -15.72 -10.93 4.70
N LEU A 175 -16.06 -9.67 4.49
CA LEU A 175 -16.58 -8.81 5.55
C LEU A 175 -18.06 -9.13 5.84
N ASP A 176 -18.37 -9.20 7.14
CA ASP A 176 -19.76 -9.25 7.62
C ASP A 176 -20.28 -7.81 7.78
N HIS A 177 -21.00 -7.33 6.79
CA HIS A 177 -21.58 -5.97 6.79
C HIS A 177 -22.57 -5.73 7.95
N GLY A 178 -23.12 -6.78 8.56
CA GLY A 178 -23.94 -6.66 9.77
C GLY A 178 -23.13 -6.16 10.97
N ARG A 179 -21.80 -6.29 10.93
CA ARG A 179 -20.86 -5.81 11.96
C ARG A 179 -20.26 -4.42 11.63
N LEU A 180 -20.70 -3.78 10.55
CA LEU A 180 -20.19 -2.50 10.05
C LEU A 180 -21.27 -1.41 9.97
N PRO A 181 -22.10 -1.18 11.03
CA PRO A 181 -23.19 -0.21 10.99
C PRO A 181 -22.70 1.25 10.84
N MET A 182 -21.52 1.61 11.42
CA MET A 182 -20.98 2.96 11.27
C MET A 182 -20.43 3.18 9.86
N PHE A 183 -19.73 2.21 9.28
CA PHE A 183 -19.35 2.25 7.86
C PHE A 183 -20.59 2.42 6.98
N ALA A 184 -21.65 1.65 7.22
CA ALA A 184 -22.87 1.74 6.42
C ALA A 184 -23.52 3.13 6.50
N ALA A 185 -23.51 3.76 7.69
CA ALA A 185 -24.10 5.07 7.92
C ALA A 185 -23.23 6.22 7.41
N GLU A 186 -21.94 6.23 7.76
CA GLU A 186 -21.09 7.41 7.72
C GLU A 186 -20.08 7.43 6.56
N ALA A 187 -19.85 6.29 5.90
CA ALA A 187 -18.89 6.24 4.79
C ALA A 187 -19.37 7.09 3.59
N ALA A 188 -18.45 7.85 3.01
CA ALA A 188 -18.68 8.61 1.80
C ALA A 188 -19.17 7.70 0.65
N PRO A 189 -20.11 8.15 -0.21
CA PRO A 189 -20.55 7.36 -1.36
C PRO A 189 -19.39 6.93 -2.29
N SER A 190 -18.33 7.73 -2.37
CA SER A 190 -17.16 7.47 -3.24
C SER A 190 -16.32 6.26 -2.82
N VAL A 191 -16.45 5.78 -1.58
CA VAL A 191 -15.73 4.63 -1.03
C VAL A 191 -16.62 3.42 -0.80
N LYS A 192 -17.92 3.55 -1.08
CA LYS A 192 -18.88 2.44 -1.11
C LYS A 192 -18.92 1.84 -2.50
N ASP A 193 -18.90 0.52 -2.59
CA ASP A 193 -18.95 -0.24 -3.86
C ASP A 193 -17.83 0.17 -4.86
N PRO A 194 -16.55 0.21 -4.43
CA PRO A 194 -15.47 0.60 -5.31
C PRO A 194 -15.19 -0.49 -6.36
N ALA A 195 -14.77 -0.08 -7.57
CA ALA A 195 -14.53 -0.99 -8.69
C ALA A 195 -13.48 -2.10 -8.40
N TYR A 196 -12.53 -1.83 -7.49
CA TYR A 196 -11.50 -2.81 -7.09
C TYR A 196 -11.99 -3.85 -6.07
N ASP A 197 -13.12 -3.58 -5.40
CA ASP A 197 -13.77 -4.50 -4.45
C ASP A 197 -15.29 -4.27 -4.45
N PRO A 198 -16.00 -4.73 -5.49
CA PRO A 198 -17.43 -4.50 -5.63
C PRO A 198 -18.21 -5.01 -4.40
N GLY A 199 -19.06 -4.13 -3.86
CA GLY A 199 -19.84 -4.38 -2.65
C GLY A 199 -19.03 -4.32 -1.36
N ASN A 200 -17.78 -3.84 -1.36
CA ASN A 200 -16.89 -3.83 -0.20
C ASN A 200 -16.82 -5.21 0.48
N ARG A 201 -16.66 -6.26 -0.33
CA ARG A 201 -16.68 -7.64 0.18
C ARG A 201 -15.53 -7.95 1.11
N PHE A 202 -14.38 -7.31 0.92
CA PHE A 202 -13.13 -7.61 1.61
C PHE A 202 -12.50 -6.39 2.27
N THR A 203 -12.89 -5.18 1.88
CA THR A 203 -12.20 -3.96 2.27
C THR A 203 -13.16 -2.84 2.63
N VAL A 204 -12.74 -2.00 3.57
CA VAL A 204 -13.32 -0.68 3.80
C VAL A 204 -12.21 0.38 3.81
N ALA A 205 -12.49 1.56 3.28
CA ALA A 205 -11.49 2.61 3.14
C ALA A 205 -10.94 3.04 4.51
N TRP A 206 -9.62 3.21 4.60
CA TRP A 206 -8.93 3.83 5.74
C TRP A 206 -8.79 5.33 5.50
N GLN A 207 -8.03 5.70 4.48
CA GLN A 207 -7.85 7.09 4.02
C GLN A 207 -7.71 7.08 2.50
N SER A 208 -7.83 8.25 1.88
CA SER A 208 -7.49 8.43 0.47
C SER A 208 -6.47 9.56 0.32
N GLY A 209 -5.67 9.50 -0.72
CA GLY A 209 -4.70 10.55 -1.02
C GLY A 209 -4.71 10.92 -2.49
N ILE A 210 -4.11 12.06 -2.77
CA ILE A 210 -3.89 12.53 -4.13
C ILE A 210 -2.38 12.51 -4.40
N THR A 211 -1.99 11.88 -5.50
CA THR A 211 -0.64 11.99 -6.03
C THR A 211 -0.57 13.14 -7.02
N GLY A 212 0.37 14.03 -6.78
CA GLY A 212 0.64 15.20 -7.58
C GLY A 212 2.11 15.57 -7.52
N ILE A 213 2.39 16.87 -7.48
CA ILE A 213 3.74 17.41 -7.42
C ILE A 213 3.87 18.33 -6.20
N ALA A 214 4.94 18.16 -5.43
CA ALA A 214 5.34 19.11 -4.40
C ALA A 214 6.66 19.79 -4.76
N TYR A 215 6.80 21.03 -4.33
CA TYR A 215 8.01 21.81 -4.62
C TYR A 215 8.25 22.91 -3.56
N ASP A 216 9.50 23.31 -3.44
CA ASP A 216 9.90 24.51 -2.67
C ASP A 216 9.87 25.72 -3.63
N PRO A 217 8.94 26.68 -3.47
CA PRO A 217 8.79 27.80 -4.39
C PRO A 217 9.99 28.75 -4.39
N THR A 218 10.76 28.79 -3.30
CA THR A 218 11.99 29.60 -3.21
C THR A 218 13.11 29.02 -4.07
N ARG A 219 13.19 27.68 -4.13
CA ARG A 219 14.25 26.98 -4.86
C ARG A 219 13.93 26.81 -6.33
N THR A 220 12.67 26.54 -6.67
CA THR A 220 12.25 26.46 -8.09
C THR A 220 12.25 27.84 -8.76
N GLY A 221 12.09 28.92 -7.99
CA GLY A 221 12.06 30.29 -8.50
C GLY A 221 10.88 30.62 -9.41
N ARG A 222 9.94 29.67 -9.56
CA ARG A 222 8.72 29.81 -10.36
C ARG A 222 7.62 28.89 -9.83
N GLU A 223 6.39 29.18 -10.22
CA GLU A 223 5.27 28.27 -9.99
C GLU A 223 5.43 27.00 -10.83
N ILE A 224 5.00 25.89 -10.25
CA ILE A 224 4.94 24.58 -10.89
C ILE A 224 3.46 24.26 -11.12
N SER A 225 3.10 23.80 -12.32
CA SER A 225 1.71 23.50 -12.66
C SER A 225 1.53 22.27 -13.54
N ARG A 226 2.61 21.71 -14.07
CA ARG A 226 2.53 20.65 -15.08
C ARG A 226 3.44 19.47 -14.75
N PHE A 227 3.05 18.29 -15.21
CA PHE A 227 3.93 17.11 -15.14
C PHE A 227 5.26 17.34 -15.86
N ALA A 228 5.23 18.11 -16.96
CA ALA A 228 6.43 18.47 -17.70
C ALA A 228 7.47 19.24 -16.88
N ASP A 229 7.08 19.89 -15.78
CA ASP A 229 8.01 20.61 -14.89
C ASP A 229 9.01 19.66 -14.19
N LEU A 230 8.63 18.38 -14.01
CA LEU A 230 9.54 17.34 -13.48
C LEU A 230 10.65 16.98 -14.48
N PHE A 231 10.56 17.44 -15.74
CA PHE A 231 11.52 17.20 -16.83
C PHE A 231 12.35 18.43 -17.16
N ASP A 232 12.21 19.52 -16.40
CA ASP A 232 12.94 20.76 -16.66
C ASP A 232 14.43 20.60 -16.32
N PRO A 233 15.36 20.77 -17.28
CA PRO A 233 16.80 20.69 -17.04
C PRO A 233 17.32 21.69 -15.99
N ALA A 234 16.57 22.77 -15.72
CA ALA A 234 16.91 23.72 -14.67
C ALA A 234 16.92 23.08 -13.27
N PHE A 235 16.22 21.96 -13.10
CA PHE A 235 16.14 21.21 -11.84
C PHE A 235 17.00 19.93 -11.84
N ALA A 236 17.95 19.79 -12.78
CA ALA A 236 18.77 18.59 -12.88
C ALA A 236 19.45 18.22 -11.55
N GLY A 237 19.32 16.96 -11.13
CA GLY A 237 19.81 16.44 -9.85
C GLY A 237 19.02 16.92 -8.62
N ARG A 238 17.85 17.58 -8.81
CA ARG A 238 16.98 18.10 -7.77
C ARG A 238 15.52 17.63 -7.89
N VAL A 239 15.27 16.71 -8.81
CA VAL A 239 13.95 16.11 -9.08
C VAL A 239 13.84 14.78 -8.37
N GLY A 240 12.79 14.58 -7.58
CA GLY A 240 12.40 13.30 -6.98
C GLY A 240 11.29 12.64 -7.80
N MET A 241 11.45 11.34 -8.08
CA MET A 241 10.40 10.53 -8.68
C MET A 241 10.08 9.36 -7.75
N PHE A 242 8.90 8.76 -7.85
CA PHE A 242 8.59 7.55 -7.08
C PHE A 242 9.22 6.31 -7.72
N GLY A 243 9.68 5.40 -6.88
CA GLY A 243 10.32 4.14 -7.27
C GLY A 243 9.36 2.95 -7.19
N GLU A 244 8.11 3.14 -7.60
CA GLU A 244 7.08 2.13 -7.51
C GLU A 244 6.24 2.08 -8.81
N ASN A 245 5.43 1.03 -8.97
CA ASN A 245 4.80 0.68 -10.23
C ASN A 245 3.33 1.11 -10.37
N GLU A 246 2.83 1.95 -9.49
CA GLU A 246 1.44 2.45 -9.53
C GLU A 246 1.40 3.95 -9.85
N ASP A 247 1.89 4.79 -8.96
CA ASP A 247 1.84 6.25 -9.13
C ASP A 247 2.71 6.75 -10.29
N LEU A 248 3.98 6.29 -10.34
CA LEU A 248 4.93 6.75 -11.36
C LEU A 248 4.42 6.50 -12.79
N PRO A 249 4.02 5.26 -13.15
CA PRO A 249 3.51 5.00 -14.49
C PRO A 249 2.22 5.75 -14.81
N ASN A 250 1.28 5.77 -13.87
CA ASN A 250 -0.03 6.38 -14.09
C ASN A 250 0.07 7.91 -14.24
N LEU A 251 0.94 8.58 -13.45
CA LEU A 251 1.20 10.00 -13.60
C LEU A 251 1.93 10.30 -14.92
N ALA A 252 2.84 9.42 -15.37
CA ALA A 252 3.50 9.55 -16.67
C ALA A 252 2.53 9.39 -17.83
N LEU A 253 1.53 8.51 -17.72
CA LEU A 253 0.46 8.40 -18.72
C LEU A 253 -0.33 9.71 -18.83
N LEU A 254 -0.73 10.30 -17.71
CA LEU A 254 -1.36 11.64 -17.72
C LEU A 254 -0.46 12.67 -18.36
N GLY A 255 0.83 12.65 -18.05
CA GLY A 255 1.83 13.55 -18.65
C GLY A 255 2.04 13.42 -20.17
N ILE A 256 1.53 12.34 -20.77
CA ILE A 256 1.46 12.19 -22.25
C ILE A 256 0.02 12.30 -22.78
N GLY A 257 -0.92 12.78 -21.95
CA GLY A 257 -2.31 13.02 -22.33
C GLY A 257 -3.18 11.77 -22.40
N VAL A 258 -2.80 10.69 -21.72
CA VAL A 258 -3.53 9.41 -21.74
C VAL A 258 -4.12 9.15 -20.35
N PRO A 259 -5.47 9.09 -20.20
CA PRO A 259 -6.09 8.69 -18.94
C PRO A 259 -5.73 7.23 -18.59
N PRO A 260 -5.34 6.93 -17.34
CA PRO A 260 -4.94 5.57 -16.94
C PRO A 260 -5.96 4.48 -17.28
N ALA A 261 -7.24 4.73 -17.03
CA ALA A 261 -8.32 3.76 -17.22
C ALA A 261 -8.48 3.29 -18.68
N SER A 262 -8.11 4.11 -19.66
CA SER A 262 -8.21 3.80 -21.10
C SER A 262 -6.87 3.51 -21.77
N SER A 263 -5.78 3.46 -21.00
CA SER A 263 -4.42 3.25 -21.51
C SER A 263 -4.23 1.85 -22.12
N THR A 264 -3.38 1.78 -23.11
CA THR A 264 -3.02 0.55 -23.83
C THR A 264 -1.54 0.20 -23.59
N PRO A 265 -1.09 -1.04 -23.90
CA PRO A 265 0.33 -1.39 -23.82
C PRO A 265 1.25 -0.50 -24.68
N ASP A 266 0.76 0.06 -25.77
CA ASP A 266 1.53 1.02 -26.58
C ASP A 266 1.69 2.36 -25.87
N ASP A 267 0.65 2.82 -25.17
CA ASP A 267 0.73 4.02 -24.34
C ASP A 267 1.70 3.82 -23.17
N TRP A 268 1.71 2.63 -22.58
CA TRP A 268 2.64 2.28 -21.48
C TRP A 268 4.10 2.37 -21.95
N ARG A 269 4.42 1.85 -23.14
CA ARG A 269 5.77 1.95 -23.73
C ARG A 269 6.16 3.41 -23.97
N ARG A 270 5.24 4.23 -24.50
CA ARG A 270 5.48 5.67 -24.72
C ARG A 270 5.74 6.41 -23.41
N ALA A 271 4.96 6.13 -22.36
CA ALA A 271 5.18 6.72 -21.04
C ALA A 271 6.52 6.29 -20.44
N ALA A 272 6.85 5.00 -20.51
CA ALA A 272 8.12 4.48 -20.01
C ALA A 272 9.32 5.06 -20.79
N GLU A 273 9.22 5.19 -22.10
CA GLU A 273 10.27 5.83 -22.92
C GLU A 273 10.54 7.26 -22.45
N LYS A 274 9.50 8.05 -22.18
CA LYS A 274 9.63 9.41 -21.65
C LYS A 274 10.34 9.42 -20.30
N LEU A 275 10.01 8.49 -19.41
CA LEU A 275 10.68 8.35 -18.11
C LEU A 275 12.14 7.92 -18.24
N HIS A 276 12.46 7.02 -19.17
CA HIS A 276 13.84 6.65 -19.48
C HIS A 276 14.66 7.86 -19.98
N GLN A 277 14.10 8.65 -20.89
CA GLN A 277 14.73 9.89 -21.37
C GLN A 277 15.02 10.85 -20.21
N GLN A 278 14.07 11.05 -19.26
CA GLN A 278 14.28 11.86 -18.09
C GLN A 278 15.43 11.35 -17.23
N ARG A 279 15.44 10.06 -16.94
CA ARG A 279 16.50 9.42 -16.15
C ARG A 279 17.87 9.56 -16.81
N ASP A 280 17.95 9.25 -18.10
CA ASP A 280 19.21 9.19 -18.86
C ASP A 280 19.82 10.59 -19.06
N THR A 281 19.02 11.66 -18.99
CA THR A 281 19.51 13.05 -18.97
C THR A 281 20.05 13.49 -17.61
N GLY A 282 19.92 12.67 -16.55
CA GLY A 282 20.41 12.99 -15.21
C GLY A 282 19.56 14.04 -14.47
N ILE A 283 18.33 14.29 -14.91
CA ILE A 283 17.40 15.21 -14.24
C ILE A 283 16.96 14.64 -12.90
N VAL A 284 16.63 13.34 -12.86
CA VAL A 284 16.21 12.64 -11.64
C VAL A 284 17.40 12.46 -10.71
N ARG A 285 17.27 12.94 -9.47
CA ARG A 285 18.25 12.70 -8.41
C ARG A 285 18.23 11.24 -8.00
N ARG A 286 17.05 10.73 -7.67
CA ARG A 286 16.81 9.36 -7.24
C ARG A 286 15.31 9.03 -7.40
N TYR A 287 15.02 7.74 -7.50
CA TYR A 287 13.68 7.20 -7.27
C TYR A 287 13.51 6.93 -5.78
N TYR A 288 12.40 7.37 -5.21
CA TYR A 288 12.13 7.42 -3.78
C TYR A 288 10.93 6.55 -3.43
N GLU A 289 10.93 6.06 -2.21
CA GLU A 289 9.75 5.62 -1.47
C GLU A 289 9.21 6.85 -0.68
N GLN A 290 8.65 6.63 0.52
CA GLN A 290 8.13 7.73 1.35
C GLN A 290 9.22 8.73 1.82
N ASP A 291 10.50 8.38 1.75
CA ASP A 291 11.62 9.23 2.18
C ASP A 291 11.87 10.47 1.27
N TYR A 292 11.13 10.60 0.15
CA TYR A 292 11.17 11.79 -0.70
C TYR A 292 10.82 13.07 0.07
N ILE A 293 9.88 12.98 1.03
CA ILE A 293 9.38 14.15 1.75
C ILE A 293 10.45 14.74 2.69
N ASP A 294 11.28 13.89 3.28
CA ASP A 294 12.40 14.32 4.09
C ASP A 294 13.47 15.02 3.25
N SER A 295 13.81 14.45 2.08
CA SER A 295 14.75 15.05 1.12
C SER A 295 14.23 16.38 0.55
N LEU A 296 12.93 16.51 0.31
CA LEU A 296 12.30 17.75 -0.16
C LEU A 296 12.32 18.82 0.95
N THR A 297 11.96 18.45 2.18
CA THR A 297 11.97 19.33 3.33
C THR A 297 13.39 19.83 3.67
N ALA A 298 14.39 18.95 3.55
CA ALA A 298 15.80 19.30 3.73
C ALA A 298 16.37 20.17 2.58
N GLY A 299 15.63 20.33 1.47
CA GLY A 299 16.06 21.07 0.28
C GLY A 299 17.09 20.36 -0.58
N GLU A 300 17.23 19.05 -0.42
CA GLU A 300 17.98 18.19 -1.33
C GLU A 300 17.23 18.04 -2.65
N LEU A 301 15.90 17.95 -2.61
CA LEU A 301 15.01 18.08 -3.74
C LEU A 301 14.41 19.48 -3.78
N TRP A 302 14.13 19.97 -4.98
CA TRP A 302 13.42 21.22 -5.21
C TRP A 302 11.99 20.96 -5.69
N ILE A 303 11.79 19.86 -6.37
CA ILE A 303 10.52 19.41 -6.92
C ILE A 303 10.47 17.87 -6.86
N SER A 304 9.32 17.30 -6.57
CA SER A 304 9.13 15.86 -6.51
C SER A 304 7.69 15.47 -6.83
N MET A 305 7.48 14.25 -7.36
CA MET A 305 6.22 13.57 -7.14
C MET A 305 5.95 13.52 -5.65
N ALA A 306 4.69 13.66 -5.26
CA ALA A 306 4.34 13.75 -3.84
C ALA A 306 2.91 13.28 -3.57
N TRP A 307 2.71 12.74 -2.36
CA TRP A 307 1.39 12.48 -1.80
C TRP A 307 0.89 13.68 -0.99
N SER A 308 -0.38 14.04 -1.19
CA SER A 308 -0.98 15.24 -0.63
C SER A 308 -0.88 15.33 0.90
N GLY A 309 -1.10 14.22 1.61
CA GLY A 309 -1.07 14.18 3.06
C GLY A 309 0.33 14.41 3.64
N ASP A 310 1.37 13.77 3.05
CA ASP A 310 2.75 13.97 3.48
C ASP A 310 3.14 15.45 3.39
N VAL A 311 2.82 16.08 2.26
CA VAL A 311 3.09 17.52 2.08
C VAL A 311 2.32 18.35 3.10
N TYR A 312 1.06 18.01 3.35
CA TYR A 312 0.24 18.75 4.29
C TYR A 312 0.73 18.63 5.75
N GLN A 313 1.22 17.47 6.14
CA GLN A 313 1.87 17.30 7.44
C GLN A 313 3.11 18.20 7.57
N ARG A 314 3.94 18.30 6.53
CA ARG A 314 5.13 19.17 6.52
C ARG A 314 4.77 20.66 6.49
N LEU A 315 3.74 21.05 5.77
CA LEU A 315 3.20 22.42 5.80
C LEU A 315 2.75 22.82 7.20
N ALA A 316 2.08 21.94 7.92
CA ALA A 316 1.67 22.17 9.30
C ALA A 316 2.84 22.29 10.27
N ALA A 317 3.95 21.60 9.97
CA ALA A 317 5.22 21.73 10.70
C ALA A 317 6.05 22.96 10.27
N GLY A 318 5.52 23.83 9.39
CA GLY A 318 6.16 25.08 8.96
C GLY A 318 7.10 24.96 7.76
N ALA A 319 7.08 23.85 7.03
CA ALA A 319 7.88 23.71 5.80
C ALA A 319 7.40 24.67 4.70
N ASN A 320 8.34 25.23 3.93
CA ASN A 320 8.05 26.10 2.80
C ASN A 320 7.84 25.27 1.52
N LEU A 321 6.71 24.57 1.45
CA LEU A 321 6.36 23.72 0.32
C LEU A 321 5.05 24.18 -0.31
N LYS A 322 4.83 23.81 -1.57
CA LYS A 322 3.54 23.87 -2.25
C LYS A 322 3.22 22.49 -2.82
N PHE A 323 1.93 22.15 -2.85
CA PHE A 323 1.41 20.98 -3.53
C PHE A 323 0.52 21.41 -4.69
N VAL A 324 0.63 20.75 -5.81
CA VAL A 324 -0.19 21.00 -7.00
C VAL A 324 -0.64 19.69 -7.63
N VAL A 325 -1.91 19.64 -8.03
CA VAL A 325 -2.41 18.67 -8.99
C VAL A 325 -2.05 19.21 -10.38
N PRO A 326 -1.22 18.52 -11.17
CA PRO A 326 -0.83 18.99 -12.49
C PRO A 326 -2.01 19.35 -13.40
N GLU A 327 -1.79 20.21 -14.39
CA GLU A 327 -2.81 20.55 -15.38
C GLU A 327 -3.32 19.32 -16.14
N GLU A 328 -2.44 18.34 -16.37
CA GLU A 328 -2.73 17.06 -17.01
C GLU A 328 -3.59 16.13 -16.11
N GLY A 329 -3.72 16.44 -14.82
CA GLY A 329 -4.41 15.66 -13.81
C GLY A 329 -3.49 15.06 -12.76
N GLY A 330 -4.07 14.67 -11.64
CA GLY A 330 -3.42 13.89 -10.60
C GLY A 330 -4.02 12.49 -10.48
N LEU A 331 -3.52 11.73 -9.51
CA LEU A 331 -4.07 10.42 -9.19
C LEU A 331 -4.76 10.46 -7.83
N ILE A 332 -5.87 9.75 -7.70
CA ILE A 332 -6.52 9.50 -6.41
C ILE A 332 -6.50 8.02 -6.12
N TRP A 333 -5.97 7.68 -4.96
CA TRP A 333 -5.90 6.33 -4.44
C TRP A 333 -6.59 6.22 -3.08
N THR A 334 -6.88 5.00 -2.68
CA THR A 334 -7.54 4.70 -1.41
C THR A 334 -6.80 3.57 -0.73
N ASP A 335 -6.30 3.83 0.45
CA ASP A 335 -5.85 2.80 1.36
C ASP A 335 -7.04 2.19 2.07
N SER A 336 -7.07 0.88 2.10
CA SER A 336 -8.21 0.14 2.62
C SER A 336 -7.77 -0.82 3.72
N MET A 337 -8.52 -0.82 4.79
CA MET A 337 -8.41 -1.82 5.84
C MET A 337 -8.94 -3.16 5.32
N CYS A 338 -8.20 -4.22 5.56
CA CYS A 338 -8.60 -5.59 5.23
C CYS A 338 -8.09 -6.58 6.28
N ILE A 339 -8.82 -7.68 6.42
CA ILE A 339 -8.56 -8.73 7.40
C ILE A 339 -7.95 -9.92 6.67
N PRO A 340 -6.72 -10.36 6.99
CA PRO A 340 -6.19 -11.61 6.43
C PRO A 340 -7.10 -12.80 6.76
N VAL A 341 -7.30 -13.71 5.82
CA VAL A 341 -8.09 -14.92 6.05
C VAL A 341 -7.53 -15.76 7.21
N THR A 342 -6.24 -15.59 7.52
CA THR A 342 -5.50 -16.27 8.59
C THR A 342 -5.44 -15.47 9.91
N ALA A 343 -6.18 -14.35 10.02
CA ALA A 343 -6.25 -13.53 11.22
C ALA A 343 -6.70 -14.36 12.43
N GLN A 344 -6.05 -14.14 13.57
CA GLN A 344 -6.39 -14.83 14.81
C GLN A 344 -7.55 -14.16 15.54
N ASN A 345 -7.66 -12.82 15.41
CA ASN A 345 -8.67 -12.01 16.08
C ASN A 345 -9.52 -11.20 15.08
N PRO A 346 -10.18 -11.83 14.08
CA PRO A 346 -10.88 -11.10 13.03
C PRO A 346 -12.10 -10.32 13.56
N VAL A 347 -12.73 -10.76 14.67
CA VAL A 347 -13.85 -10.04 15.28
C VAL A 347 -13.38 -8.74 15.93
N ASP A 348 -12.20 -8.73 16.54
CA ASP A 348 -11.62 -7.52 17.10
C ASP A 348 -11.19 -6.56 15.97
N ALA A 349 -10.69 -7.11 14.85
CA ALA A 349 -10.33 -6.34 13.65
C ALA A 349 -11.55 -5.65 13.01
N ILE A 350 -12.63 -6.37 12.74
CA ILE A 350 -13.84 -5.77 12.13
C ILE A 350 -14.52 -4.78 13.10
N THR A 351 -14.40 -4.98 14.41
CA THR A 351 -14.88 -4.02 15.42
C THR A 351 -14.10 -2.70 15.31
N TYR A 352 -12.79 -2.75 15.10
CA TYR A 352 -11.98 -1.55 14.87
C TYR A 352 -12.30 -0.89 13.53
N MET A 353 -12.49 -1.68 12.47
CA MET A 353 -12.87 -1.17 11.15
C MET A 353 -14.15 -0.33 11.22
N ASP A 354 -15.14 -0.76 11.99
CA ASP A 354 -16.38 0.00 12.17
C ASP A 354 -16.20 1.22 13.08
N PHE A 355 -15.42 1.06 14.15
CA PHE A 355 -15.19 2.11 15.15
C PHE A 355 -14.59 3.39 14.55
N VAL A 356 -13.69 3.28 13.60
CA VAL A 356 -13.02 4.44 12.98
C VAL A 356 -13.93 5.22 12.04
N TYR A 357 -15.09 4.70 11.70
CA TYR A 357 -16.12 5.42 10.95
C TYR A 357 -17.02 6.31 11.81
N ARG A 358 -16.86 6.29 13.11
CA ARG A 358 -17.50 7.30 13.98
C ARG A 358 -16.94 8.68 13.62
N PRO A 359 -17.82 9.70 13.41
CA PRO A 359 -17.38 11.04 12.99
C PRO A 359 -16.34 11.69 13.91
N ASP A 360 -16.49 11.51 15.24
CA ASP A 360 -15.54 12.02 16.24
C ASP A 360 -14.16 11.34 16.13
N VAL A 361 -14.12 10.03 15.95
CA VAL A 361 -12.88 9.26 15.78
C VAL A 361 -12.22 9.57 14.42
N ALA A 362 -13.01 9.61 13.35
CA ALA A 362 -12.52 9.99 12.04
C ALA A 362 -11.96 11.43 12.03
N GLY A 363 -12.54 12.32 12.83
CA GLY A 363 -12.01 13.67 13.04
C GLY A 363 -10.67 13.68 13.75
N MET A 364 -10.50 12.87 14.82
CA MET A 364 -9.19 12.72 15.51
C MET A 364 -8.11 12.23 14.53
N LEU A 365 -8.42 11.21 13.75
CA LEU A 365 -7.50 10.68 12.75
C LEU A 365 -7.16 11.72 11.67
N ALA A 366 -8.16 12.42 11.14
CA ALA A 366 -7.97 13.42 10.09
C ALA A 366 -7.14 14.63 10.56
N GLU A 367 -7.22 15.01 11.83
CA GLU A 367 -6.45 16.13 12.41
C GLU A 367 -4.95 15.90 12.31
N ASP A 368 -4.49 14.65 12.51
CA ASP A 368 -3.06 14.29 12.50
C ASP A 368 -2.60 13.69 11.18
N ILE A 369 -3.37 12.73 10.62
CA ILE A 369 -2.99 12.01 9.39
C ILE A 369 -3.02 12.94 8.17
N ARG A 370 -3.99 13.87 8.11
CA ARG A 370 -4.11 14.91 7.07
C ARG A 370 -4.26 14.39 5.64
N TYR A 371 -4.84 13.21 5.51
CA TYR A 371 -5.28 12.63 4.25
C TYR A 371 -6.81 12.75 4.12
N LEU A 372 -7.35 12.48 2.93
CA LEU A 372 -8.79 12.54 2.69
C LEU A 372 -9.49 11.48 3.53
N THR A 373 -10.31 11.91 4.48
CA THR A 373 -11.08 10.99 5.31
C THR A 373 -12.25 10.37 4.52
N PRO A 374 -12.52 9.06 4.70
CA PRO A 374 -13.68 8.43 4.10
C PRO A 374 -15.01 8.79 4.80
N VAL A 375 -14.97 9.62 5.85
CA VAL A 375 -16.11 10.01 6.69
C VAL A 375 -16.39 11.51 6.55
N PRO A 376 -17.33 11.95 5.70
CA PRO A 376 -17.60 13.37 5.48
C PRO A 376 -18.01 14.14 6.75
N ALA A 377 -18.72 13.47 7.67
CA ALA A 377 -19.15 14.06 8.94
C ALA A 377 -17.98 14.42 9.87
N ALA A 378 -16.78 13.83 9.67
CA ALA A 378 -15.55 14.18 10.37
C ALA A 378 -15.20 15.68 10.24
N ARG A 379 -15.67 16.36 9.18
CA ARG A 379 -15.47 17.82 8.99
C ARG A 379 -15.93 18.65 10.19
N GLY A 380 -16.95 18.21 10.92
CA GLY A 380 -17.44 18.86 12.13
C GLY A 380 -16.57 18.64 13.37
N HIS A 381 -15.58 17.76 13.28
CA HIS A 381 -14.74 17.29 14.39
C HIS A 381 -13.25 17.59 14.21
N VAL A 382 -12.89 18.38 13.20
CA VAL A 382 -11.53 18.86 12.96
C VAL A 382 -11.42 20.36 13.21
N SER A 383 -10.21 20.87 13.32
CA SER A 383 -9.96 22.32 13.44
C SER A 383 -10.53 23.09 12.24
N PRO A 384 -10.94 24.37 12.41
CA PRO A 384 -11.49 25.17 11.32
C PRO A 384 -10.57 25.29 10.10
N ALA A 385 -9.26 25.28 10.31
CA ALA A 385 -8.27 25.32 9.25
C ALA A 385 -8.33 24.06 8.38
N LEU A 386 -8.47 22.88 9.00
CA LEU A 386 -8.60 21.59 8.30
C LEU A 386 -9.96 21.42 7.66
N ALA A 387 -11.05 21.86 8.34
CA ALA A 387 -12.39 21.79 7.79
C ALA A 387 -12.55 22.55 6.47
N GLY A 388 -11.75 23.61 6.26
CA GLY A 388 -11.69 24.37 5.02
C GLY A 388 -10.69 23.85 3.98
N SER A 389 -9.90 22.82 4.31
CA SER A 389 -8.85 22.32 3.41
C SER A 389 -9.39 21.46 2.28
N PRO A 390 -9.10 21.81 1.01
CA PRO A 390 -9.46 20.97 -0.13
C PRO A 390 -8.66 19.67 -0.20
N LEU A 391 -7.52 19.58 0.51
CA LEU A 391 -6.72 18.38 0.58
C LEU A 391 -7.32 17.30 1.49
N LEU A 392 -8.20 17.68 2.42
CA LEU A 392 -8.94 16.75 3.27
C LEU A 392 -10.40 16.56 2.81
N PHE A 393 -10.99 17.63 2.32
CA PHE A 393 -12.39 17.69 1.92
C PHE A 393 -12.51 18.35 0.54
N PRO A 394 -12.05 17.67 -0.52
CA PRO A 394 -12.00 18.23 -1.86
C PRO A 394 -13.40 18.56 -2.39
N THR A 395 -13.48 19.62 -3.15
CA THR A 395 -14.66 19.97 -3.93
C THR A 395 -14.85 19.00 -5.10
N ARG A 396 -16.04 19.00 -5.69
CA ARG A 396 -16.31 18.22 -6.90
C ARG A 396 -15.35 18.60 -8.05
N ALA A 397 -15.05 19.89 -8.21
CA ALA A 397 -14.15 20.37 -9.26
C ALA A 397 -12.72 19.88 -9.09
N GLU A 398 -12.25 19.71 -7.85
CA GLU A 398 -10.93 19.13 -7.56
C GLU A 398 -10.91 17.62 -7.82
N LEU A 399 -11.99 16.92 -7.45
CA LEU A 399 -12.12 15.48 -7.74
C LEU A 399 -12.25 15.18 -9.24
N ASP A 400 -12.81 16.09 -10.03
CA ASP A 400 -12.93 15.93 -11.48
C ASP A 400 -11.55 16.05 -12.20
N ARG A 401 -10.49 16.52 -11.52
CA ARG A 401 -9.12 16.63 -12.03
C ARG A 401 -8.23 15.44 -11.67
N VAL A 402 -8.73 14.46 -10.93
CA VAL A 402 -7.95 13.31 -10.50
C VAL A 402 -8.49 12.03 -11.09
N HIS A 403 -7.59 11.10 -11.39
CA HIS A 403 -7.87 9.82 -12.02
C HIS A 403 -7.58 8.68 -11.07
N ARG A 404 -8.35 7.60 -11.17
CA ARG A 404 -8.06 6.36 -10.44
C ARG A 404 -7.07 5.52 -11.21
N TYR A 405 -6.35 4.64 -10.51
CA TYR A 405 -5.53 3.62 -11.15
C TYR A 405 -6.39 2.72 -12.05
N ARG A 406 -5.77 2.24 -13.12
CA ARG A 406 -6.34 1.16 -13.90
C ARG A 406 -6.25 -0.12 -13.09
N VAL A 407 -7.34 -0.87 -13.02
CA VAL A 407 -7.31 -2.26 -12.53
C VAL A 407 -6.74 -3.12 -13.66
N LEU A 408 -5.61 -3.76 -13.41
CA LEU A 408 -4.91 -4.62 -14.37
C LEU A 408 -5.31 -6.08 -14.15
N THR A 409 -5.50 -6.81 -15.24
CA THR A 409 -5.50 -8.28 -15.19
C THR A 409 -4.10 -8.80 -14.89
N ALA A 410 -3.95 -10.03 -14.41
CA ALA A 410 -2.64 -10.63 -14.12
C ALA A 410 -1.69 -10.64 -15.37
N ALA A 411 -2.25 -10.78 -16.57
CA ALA A 411 -1.47 -10.70 -17.81
C ALA A 411 -1.00 -9.27 -18.11
N GLU A 412 -1.89 -8.30 -17.93
CA GLU A 412 -1.56 -6.88 -18.07
C GLU A 412 -0.56 -6.43 -17.02
N GLU A 413 -0.68 -6.87 -15.76
CA GLU A 413 0.27 -6.58 -14.70
C GLU A 413 1.68 -7.10 -15.02
N THR A 414 1.78 -8.29 -15.59
CA THR A 414 3.05 -8.85 -16.03
C THR A 414 3.71 -7.97 -17.11
N GLU A 415 2.94 -7.52 -18.10
CA GLU A 415 3.44 -6.65 -19.17
C GLU A 415 3.76 -5.24 -18.63
N TRP A 416 2.93 -4.69 -17.74
CA TRP A 416 3.13 -3.43 -17.05
C TRP A 416 4.47 -3.41 -16.30
N ASN A 417 4.69 -4.43 -15.46
CA ASN A 417 5.92 -4.57 -14.70
C ASN A 417 7.13 -4.70 -15.63
N ARG A 418 7.04 -5.49 -16.70
CA ARG A 418 8.11 -5.62 -17.70
C ARG A 418 8.48 -4.29 -18.36
N ILE A 419 7.52 -3.39 -18.55
CA ILE A 419 7.71 -2.09 -19.17
C ILE A 419 8.27 -1.08 -18.18
N PHE A 420 7.71 -0.97 -16.97
CA PHE A 420 8.00 0.13 -16.05
C PHE A 420 9.09 -0.18 -15.02
N GLN A 421 9.23 -1.43 -14.55
CA GLN A 421 10.30 -1.76 -13.59
C GLN A 421 11.70 -1.32 -14.02
N PRO A 422 12.13 -1.46 -15.28
CA PRO A 422 13.44 -1.02 -15.72
C PRO A 422 13.67 0.50 -15.63
N VAL A 423 12.62 1.29 -15.43
CA VAL A 423 12.73 2.74 -15.25
C VAL A 423 13.41 3.08 -13.93
N TYR A 424 13.00 2.46 -12.83
CA TYR A 424 13.40 2.81 -11.46
C TYR A 424 14.23 1.72 -10.76
N GLN A 425 14.22 0.49 -11.25
CA GLN A 425 15.13 -0.56 -10.77
C GLN A 425 16.45 -0.51 -11.59
N ARG A 426 17.56 -0.47 -10.88
CA ARG A 426 18.91 -0.55 -11.47
C ARG A 426 19.51 -1.92 -11.25
#